data_671a284ac21ca651c2e0f2d989f5d31c
#
_entry.id   671a284ac21ca651c2e0f2d989f5d31c
#
_cell.length_a   1.000
_cell.length_b   1.000
_cell.length_c   1.000
_cell.angle_alpha   90.00
_cell.angle_beta   90.00
_cell.angle_gamma   90.00
#
_symmetry.space_group_name_H-M   'P 1'
#
loop_
_entity.id
_entity.type
_entity.pdbx_description
1 polymer ?
#
loop_
_entity_poly.entity_id
_entity_poly.type
_entity_poly.pdbx_seq_one_letter_code
_entity_poly.pdbx_strand_id
1 'polypeptide(L)'
;MRLLLPFLASAAFAVETLNPAAATVESTPVTAPAPASALDLRQKASYLIGVNMSQAVTEYNLDAALVAQAILDAAAGKEPLVAKAEAQTVLGAYQQEIQGAKDKQAAGRLEANKVWLADNLKKEGVKATASGLQYKVLVAAKDDAAKPVAASQVKVHYKGTLTDGTVFDASANHGGPATFGVGQVIKGWTEALQLMGVGAKWELYIPSELAYGEQAPPSIGPNQILVFEVELLEILK
;
A
#
# COMPACT_ATOMS: atom_id res chain seq x y z
N MET A 1 -8.88 -15.05 -8.64
CA MET A 1 -9.63 -13.83 -9.03
C MET A 1 -8.64 -12.95 -9.79
N ARG A 2 -8.82 -12.82 -11.10
CA ARG A 2 -7.89 -12.17 -12.01
C ARG A 2 -7.87 -10.66 -11.72
N LEU A 3 -6.76 -10.11 -11.25
CA LEU A 3 -6.50 -8.67 -11.34
C LEU A 3 -6.23 -8.36 -12.81
N LEU A 4 -7.27 -7.92 -13.48
CA LEU A 4 -7.15 -7.17 -14.71
C LEU A 4 -6.53 -5.83 -14.34
N LEU A 5 -5.35 -5.54 -14.89
CA LEU A 5 -4.94 -4.15 -15.08
C LEU A 5 -6.14 -3.39 -15.63
N PRO A 6 -6.49 -2.23 -15.10
CA PRO A 6 -7.42 -1.37 -15.80
C PRO A 6 -6.72 -0.97 -17.09
N PHE A 7 -7.00 -1.74 -18.15
CA PHE A 7 -6.73 -1.30 -19.49
C PHE A 7 -7.45 0.04 -19.61
N LEU A 8 -6.70 1.06 -19.96
CA LEU A 8 -7.25 2.30 -20.48
C LEU A 8 -8.33 1.89 -21.52
N ALA A 9 -9.58 1.99 -21.08
CA ALA A 9 -10.69 1.83 -21.99
C ALA A 9 -10.47 2.83 -23.11
N SER A 10 -10.34 2.33 -24.31
CA SER A 10 -10.34 3.10 -25.54
C SER A 10 -11.63 3.91 -25.57
N ALA A 11 -11.59 5.11 -25.03
CA ALA A 11 -12.57 6.12 -25.36
C ALA A 11 -12.29 6.50 -26.82
N ALA A 12 -13.05 5.93 -27.72
CA ALA A 12 -13.16 6.43 -29.08
C ALA A 12 -13.79 7.83 -28.99
N PHE A 13 -12.94 8.82 -28.81
CA PHE A 13 -13.31 10.21 -29.09
C PHE A 13 -13.38 10.34 -30.60
N ALA A 14 -14.57 10.64 -31.10
CA ALA A 14 -14.77 11.13 -32.44
C ALA A 14 -13.90 12.39 -32.61
N VAL A 15 -12.85 12.24 -33.40
CA VAL A 15 -12.01 13.38 -33.80
C VAL A 15 -12.79 14.18 -34.83
N GLU A 16 -13.45 15.23 -34.37
CA GLU A 16 -13.81 16.34 -35.27
C GLU A 16 -12.51 16.93 -35.82
N THR A 17 -12.41 16.93 -37.15
CA THR A 17 -11.30 17.40 -37.94
C THR A 17 -11.08 18.90 -37.69
N LEU A 18 -10.21 19.23 -36.75
CA LEU A 18 -9.58 20.55 -36.68
C LEU A 18 -8.35 20.53 -37.59
N ASN A 19 -8.43 21.39 -38.59
CA ASN A 19 -7.44 21.67 -39.63
C ASN A 19 -6.00 21.77 -39.08
N PRO A 20 -5.03 20.96 -39.53
CA PRO A 20 -3.65 21.05 -39.10
C PRO A 20 -2.93 22.20 -39.80
N ALA A 21 -2.87 23.35 -39.16
CA ALA A 21 -1.78 24.26 -39.44
C ALA A 21 -0.48 23.58 -38.95
N ALA A 22 0.36 23.15 -39.86
CA ALA A 22 1.63 22.50 -39.61
C ALA A 22 2.51 23.40 -38.71
N ALA A 23 2.50 23.14 -37.41
CA ALA A 23 3.51 23.64 -36.51
C ALA A 23 4.65 22.60 -36.52
N THR A 24 5.74 22.93 -37.21
CA THR A 24 7.02 22.25 -37.08
C THR A 24 7.43 22.26 -35.62
N VAL A 25 7.32 21.11 -34.95
CA VAL A 25 7.85 20.93 -33.60
C VAL A 25 9.37 20.75 -33.72
N GLU A 26 10.09 21.89 -33.62
CA GLU A 26 11.53 21.83 -33.37
C GLU A 26 11.77 21.14 -32.04
N SER A 27 12.58 20.07 -32.05
CA SER A 27 13.05 19.39 -30.86
C SER A 27 14.02 20.30 -30.11
N THR A 28 13.51 21.17 -29.25
CA THR A 28 14.33 21.92 -28.30
C THR A 28 14.87 20.97 -27.22
N PRO A 29 16.17 21.08 -26.87
CA PRO A 29 16.73 20.31 -25.76
C PRO A 29 15.98 20.63 -24.49
N VAL A 30 15.73 19.61 -23.66
CA VAL A 30 15.05 19.73 -22.35
C VAL A 30 15.90 20.64 -21.46
N THR A 31 15.64 21.94 -21.52
CA THR A 31 16.16 22.90 -20.57
C THR A 31 15.48 22.67 -19.20
N ALA A 32 16.23 22.90 -18.12
CA ALA A 32 15.72 22.76 -16.77
C ALA A 32 14.35 23.46 -16.63
N PRO A 33 13.34 22.83 -15.98
CA PRO A 33 12.00 23.37 -15.94
C PRO A 33 12.00 24.73 -15.25
N ALA A 34 11.29 25.68 -15.85
CA ALA A 34 11.03 26.98 -15.25
C ALA A 34 10.36 26.82 -13.87
N PRO A 35 10.60 27.74 -12.91
CA PRO A 35 9.94 27.66 -11.62
C PRO A 35 8.42 27.62 -11.80
N ALA A 36 7.72 26.83 -10.96
CA ALA A 36 6.27 26.57 -11.09
C ALA A 36 5.41 27.85 -11.19
N SER A 37 5.91 28.96 -10.67
CA SER A 37 5.28 30.30 -10.77
C SER A 37 5.26 30.87 -12.20
N ALA A 38 6.16 30.42 -13.06
CA ALA A 38 6.27 30.90 -14.45
C ALA A 38 5.45 30.10 -15.46
N LEU A 39 4.84 28.98 -15.04
CA LEU A 39 4.02 28.12 -15.90
C LEU A 39 2.59 28.68 -16.03
N ASP A 40 2.05 28.63 -17.25
CA ASP A 40 0.62 28.89 -17.50
C ASP A 40 -0.25 27.69 -17.02
N LEU A 41 -1.58 27.86 -17.07
CA LEU A 41 -2.53 26.84 -16.62
C LEU A 41 -2.37 25.51 -17.38
N ARG A 42 -2.19 25.56 -18.70
CA ARG A 42 -2.04 24.37 -19.55
C ARG A 42 -0.74 23.63 -19.23
N GLN A 43 0.36 24.37 -19.04
CA GLN A 43 1.65 23.81 -18.68
C GLN A 43 1.62 23.14 -17.30
N LYS A 44 0.97 23.79 -16.32
CA LYS A 44 0.75 23.19 -14.98
C LYS A 44 -0.06 21.91 -15.06
N ALA A 45 -1.16 21.91 -15.81
CA ALA A 45 -2.00 20.73 -16.00
C ALA A 45 -1.21 19.59 -16.68
N SER A 46 -0.44 19.89 -17.72
CA SER A 46 0.40 18.90 -18.43
C SER A 46 1.44 18.28 -17.48
N TYR A 47 2.10 19.10 -16.67
CA TYR A 47 3.06 18.62 -15.67
C TYR A 47 2.40 17.71 -14.61
N LEU A 48 1.24 18.09 -14.09
CA LEU A 48 0.51 17.30 -13.09
C LEU A 48 0.04 15.95 -13.66
N ILE A 49 -0.39 15.93 -14.91
CA ILE A 49 -0.72 14.67 -15.60
C ILE A 49 0.52 13.78 -15.70
N GLY A 50 1.68 14.34 -16.07
CA GLY A 50 2.94 13.60 -16.11
C GLY A 50 3.34 13.04 -14.73
N VAL A 51 3.16 13.83 -13.67
CA VAL A 51 3.39 13.37 -12.27
C VAL A 51 2.46 12.20 -11.92
N ASN A 52 1.20 12.25 -12.29
CA ASN A 52 0.28 11.13 -12.05
C ASN A 52 0.68 9.87 -12.83
N MET A 53 1.17 10.03 -14.06
CA MET A 53 1.69 8.90 -14.85
C MET A 53 2.97 8.30 -14.24
N SER A 54 3.77 9.09 -13.54
CA SER A 54 5.01 8.61 -12.91
C SER A 54 4.78 7.54 -11.83
N GLN A 55 3.60 7.50 -11.24
CA GLN A 55 3.24 6.45 -10.27
C GLN A 55 3.29 5.06 -10.93
N ALA A 56 2.71 4.92 -12.13
CA ALA A 56 2.77 3.65 -12.88
C ALA A 56 4.20 3.30 -13.28
N VAL A 57 5.02 4.30 -13.66
CA VAL A 57 6.43 4.09 -14.00
C VAL A 57 7.18 3.49 -12.82
N THR A 58 6.96 4.02 -11.61
CA THR A 58 7.58 3.53 -10.37
C THR A 58 7.02 2.18 -9.95
N GLU A 59 5.69 2.03 -9.95
CA GLU A 59 5.01 0.79 -9.51
C GLU A 59 5.40 -0.42 -10.37
N TYR A 60 5.51 -0.22 -11.67
CA TYR A 60 5.88 -1.27 -12.62
C TYR A 60 7.37 -1.28 -12.97
N ASN A 61 8.21 -0.52 -12.26
CA ASN A 61 9.67 -0.45 -12.49
C ASN A 61 10.03 -0.24 -13.96
N LEU A 62 9.33 0.68 -14.64
CA LEU A 62 9.54 0.98 -16.06
C LEU A 62 10.70 1.95 -16.26
N ASP A 63 11.29 1.94 -17.44
CA ASP A 63 12.25 2.95 -17.87
C ASP A 63 11.53 4.28 -18.16
N ALA A 64 11.69 5.25 -17.27
CA ALA A 64 11.04 6.56 -17.35
C ALA A 64 11.45 7.32 -18.63
N ALA A 65 12.71 7.16 -19.10
CA ALA A 65 13.20 7.83 -20.29
C ALA A 65 12.52 7.26 -21.55
N LEU A 66 12.40 5.94 -21.63
CA LEU A 66 11.68 5.28 -22.74
C LEU A 66 10.19 5.59 -22.74
N VAL A 67 9.55 5.68 -21.56
CA VAL A 67 8.14 6.11 -21.47
C VAL A 67 7.98 7.54 -21.97
N ALA A 68 8.83 8.46 -21.55
CA ALA A 68 8.78 9.84 -22.01
C ALA A 68 9.05 9.94 -23.52
N GLN A 69 10.02 9.19 -24.04
CA GLN A 69 10.31 9.14 -25.47
C GLN A 69 9.10 8.62 -26.28
N ALA A 70 8.44 7.56 -25.80
CA ALA A 70 7.28 7.01 -26.47
C ALA A 70 6.11 8.01 -26.56
N ILE A 71 5.91 8.82 -25.51
CA ILE A 71 4.92 9.89 -25.52
C ILE A 71 5.24 10.96 -26.57
N LEU A 72 6.52 11.38 -26.65
CA LEU A 72 6.98 12.37 -27.62
C LEU A 72 6.86 11.85 -29.06
N ASP A 73 7.25 10.61 -29.31
CA ASP A 73 7.18 9.98 -30.62
C ASP A 73 5.72 9.82 -31.08
N ALA A 74 4.84 9.39 -30.20
CA ALA A 74 3.41 9.28 -30.47
C ALA A 74 2.77 10.65 -30.77
N ALA A 75 3.14 11.69 -30.02
CA ALA A 75 2.67 13.06 -30.25
C ALA A 75 3.17 13.63 -31.60
N ALA A 76 4.34 13.20 -32.03
CA ALA A 76 4.92 13.56 -33.34
C ALA A 76 4.42 12.68 -34.51
N GLY A 77 3.52 11.71 -34.25
CA GLY A 77 3.01 10.79 -35.26
C GLY A 77 4.02 9.81 -35.81
N LYS A 78 5.10 9.52 -35.07
CA LYS A 78 6.10 8.53 -35.46
C LYS A 78 5.61 7.11 -35.25
N GLU A 79 6.11 6.17 -36.04
CA GLU A 79 5.86 4.75 -35.84
C GLU A 79 6.43 4.27 -34.50
N PRO A 80 5.69 3.44 -33.75
CA PRO A 80 6.18 2.86 -32.51
C PRO A 80 7.43 2.00 -32.71
N LEU A 81 8.37 2.04 -31.77
CA LEU A 81 9.57 1.17 -31.78
C LEU A 81 9.23 -0.31 -31.62
N VAL A 82 8.13 -0.62 -30.94
CA VAL A 82 7.61 -1.98 -30.78
C VAL A 82 6.36 -2.13 -31.64
N ALA A 83 6.36 -3.09 -32.54
CA ALA A 83 5.25 -3.33 -33.43
C ALA A 83 3.97 -3.68 -32.64
N LYS A 84 2.80 -3.21 -33.11
CA LYS A 84 1.53 -3.47 -32.47
C LYS A 84 1.23 -4.97 -32.31
N ALA A 85 1.71 -5.79 -33.25
CA ALA A 85 1.57 -7.26 -33.19
C ALA A 85 2.34 -7.89 -32.02
N GLU A 86 3.44 -7.28 -31.60
CA GLU A 86 4.30 -7.76 -30.49
C GLU A 86 3.84 -7.23 -29.12
N ALA A 87 3.07 -6.13 -29.10
CA ALA A 87 2.74 -5.41 -27.87
C ALA A 87 2.09 -6.31 -26.79
N GLN A 88 1.15 -7.18 -27.18
CA GLN A 88 0.49 -8.09 -26.23
C GLN A 88 1.46 -9.14 -25.66
N THR A 89 2.35 -9.66 -26.51
CA THR A 89 3.36 -10.65 -26.10
C THR A 89 4.35 -10.03 -25.12
N VAL A 90 4.87 -8.85 -25.44
CA VAL A 90 5.84 -8.13 -24.59
C VAL A 90 5.19 -7.76 -23.25
N LEU A 91 4.01 -7.16 -23.28
CA LEU A 91 3.29 -6.78 -22.03
C LEU A 91 2.93 -8.00 -21.19
N GLY A 92 2.50 -9.11 -21.82
CA GLY A 92 2.19 -10.36 -21.11
C GLY A 92 3.43 -10.98 -20.47
N ALA A 93 4.56 -11.01 -21.17
CA ALA A 93 5.82 -11.50 -20.62
C ALA A 93 6.31 -10.64 -19.45
N TYR A 94 6.21 -9.32 -19.59
CA TYR A 94 6.61 -8.40 -18.52
C TYR A 94 5.72 -8.51 -17.28
N GLN A 95 4.41 -8.69 -17.47
CA GLN A 95 3.49 -8.97 -16.35
C GLN A 95 3.86 -10.25 -15.60
N GLN A 96 4.24 -11.31 -16.31
CA GLN A 96 4.68 -12.57 -15.70
C GLN A 96 5.98 -12.38 -14.92
N GLU A 97 6.92 -11.59 -15.45
CA GLU A 97 8.18 -11.27 -14.76
C GLU A 97 7.93 -10.51 -13.45
N ILE A 98 7.11 -9.46 -13.49
CA ILE A 98 6.74 -8.69 -12.29
C ILE A 98 6.03 -9.59 -11.27
N GLN A 99 5.07 -10.40 -11.71
CA GLN A 99 4.35 -11.31 -10.82
C GLN A 99 5.31 -12.32 -10.18
N GLY A 100 6.18 -12.93 -10.97
CA GLY A 100 7.19 -13.87 -10.44
C GLY A 100 8.16 -13.22 -9.45
N ALA A 101 8.53 -11.96 -9.66
CA ALA A 101 9.35 -11.21 -8.70
C ALA A 101 8.59 -10.93 -7.39
N LYS A 102 7.32 -10.54 -7.48
CA LYS A 102 6.44 -10.33 -6.32
C LYS A 102 6.24 -11.63 -5.52
N ASP A 103 6.00 -12.75 -6.21
CA ASP A 103 5.80 -14.06 -5.57
C ASP A 103 7.07 -14.52 -4.82
N LYS A 104 8.24 -14.35 -5.43
CA LYS A 104 9.54 -14.65 -4.78
C LYS A 104 9.76 -13.78 -3.56
N GLN A 105 9.47 -12.48 -3.66
CA GLN A 105 9.57 -11.56 -2.54
C GLN A 105 8.60 -11.93 -1.42
N ALA A 106 7.36 -12.28 -1.75
CA ALA A 106 6.34 -12.71 -0.79
C ALA A 106 6.75 -13.99 -0.07
N ALA A 107 7.25 -14.99 -0.80
CA ALA A 107 7.76 -16.24 -0.22
C ALA A 107 8.96 -16.02 0.69
N GLY A 108 9.94 -15.23 0.25
CA GLY A 108 11.11 -14.88 1.06
C GLY A 108 10.72 -14.14 2.34
N ARG A 109 9.70 -13.31 2.29
CA ARG A 109 9.18 -12.61 3.48
C ARG A 109 8.53 -13.56 4.48
N LEU A 110 7.76 -14.54 4.01
CA LEU A 110 7.14 -15.54 4.90
C LEU A 110 8.20 -16.33 5.69
N GLU A 111 9.31 -16.71 5.05
CA GLU A 111 10.41 -17.40 5.77
C GLU A 111 11.10 -16.44 6.75
N ALA A 112 11.35 -15.21 6.38
CA ALA A 112 11.90 -14.20 7.27
C ALA A 112 10.97 -13.92 8.47
N ASN A 113 9.65 -13.89 8.23
CA ASN A 113 8.66 -13.72 9.30
C ASN A 113 8.69 -14.85 10.33
N LYS A 114 8.85 -16.09 9.90
CA LYS A 114 8.97 -17.24 10.83
C LYS A 114 10.16 -17.07 11.76
N VAL A 115 11.31 -16.69 11.21
CA VAL A 115 12.52 -16.43 12.00
C VAL A 115 12.28 -15.27 12.97
N TRP A 116 11.74 -14.15 12.46
CA TRP A 116 11.48 -12.97 13.27
C TRP A 116 10.52 -13.27 14.44
N LEU A 117 9.42 -13.99 14.20
CA LEU A 117 8.46 -14.37 15.24
C LEU A 117 9.08 -15.33 16.25
N ALA A 118 9.88 -16.29 15.81
CA ALA A 118 10.58 -17.20 16.71
C ALA A 118 11.57 -16.46 17.64
N ASP A 119 12.27 -15.45 17.11
CA ASP A 119 13.17 -14.63 17.91
C ASP A 119 12.41 -13.65 18.81
N ASN A 120 11.31 -13.09 18.33
CA ASN A 120 10.48 -12.20 19.13
C ASN A 120 9.90 -12.91 20.36
N LEU A 121 9.50 -14.18 20.22
CA LEU A 121 8.94 -14.97 21.32
C LEU A 121 9.95 -15.24 22.44
N LYS A 122 11.26 -15.14 22.17
CA LYS A 122 12.32 -15.26 23.19
C LYS A 122 12.48 -13.99 24.02
N LYS A 123 11.89 -12.86 23.62
CA LYS A 123 12.00 -11.60 24.34
C LYS A 123 11.19 -11.65 25.64
N GLU A 124 11.71 -11.01 26.66
CA GLU A 124 11.06 -10.95 27.98
C GLU A 124 9.63 -10.35 27.89
N GLY A 125 8.68 -11.06 28.47
CA GLY A 125 7.29 -10.65 28.57
C GLY A 125 6.45 -10.90 27.31
N VAL A 126 7.04 -11.41 26.22
CA VAL A 126 6.31 -11.79 25.03
C VAL A 126 5.67 -13.16 25.21
N LYS A 127 4.41 -13.26 24.88
CA LYS A 127 3.58 -14.48 24.92
C LYS A 127 2.97 -14.75 23.54
N ALA A 128 2.62 -16.00 23.28
CA ALA A 128 1.90 -16.37 22.05
C ALA A 128 0.57 -17.04 22.40
N THR A 129 -0.41 -16.85 21.54
CA THR A 129 -1.67 -17.60 21.55
C THR A 129 -1.59 -18.82 20.62
N ALA A 130 -2.61 -19.67 20.64
CA ALA A 130 -2.68 -20.84 19.76
C ALA A 130 -2.78 -20.48 18.26
N SER A 131 -3.25 -19.28 17.92
CA SER A 131 -3.33 -18.80 16.54
C SER A 131 -1.98 -18.31 15.99
N GLY A 132 -0.97 -18.15 16.86
CA GLY A 132 0.31 -17.57 16.51
C GLY A 132 0.39 -16.04 16.73
N LEU A 133 -0.69 -15.39 17.19
CA LEU A 133 -0.62 -14.01 17.65
C LEU A 133 0.37 -13.92 18.82
N GLN A 134 1.32 -12.99 18.74
CA GLN A 134 2.20 -12.70 19.88
C GLN A 134 1.83 -11.34 20.48
N TYR A 135 2.02 -11.20 21.78
CA TYR A 135 1.72 -9.98 22.49
C TYR A 135 2.60 -9.80 23.72
N LYS A 136 2.80 -8.56 24.11
CA LYS A 136 3.43 -8.15 25.36
C LYS A 136 2.52 -7.20 26.09
N VAL A 137 2.26 -7.47 27.38
CA VAL A 137 1.46 -6.58 28.23
C VAL A 137 2.37 -5.44 28.69
N LEU A 138 2.08 -4.21 28.23
CA LEU A 138 2.79 -3.00 28.67
C LEU A 138 2.16 -2.41 29.93
N VAL A 139 0.83 -2.38 29.97
CA VAL A 139 0.04 -1.98 31.12
C VAL A 139 -1.05 -3.04 31.32
N ALA A 140 -1.09 -3.64 32.50
CA ALA A 140 -2.15 -4.59 32.85
C ALA A 140 -3.46 -3.84 33.15
N ALA A 141 -4.59 -4.43 32.76
CA ALA A 141 -5.88 -3.99 33.24
C ALA A 141 -6.04 -4.33 34.73
N LYS A 142 -7.04 -3.74 35.39
CA LYS A 142 -7.47 -4.18 36.71
C LYS A 142 -8.01 -5.62 36.64
N ASP A 143 -7.93 -6.37 37.74
CA ASP A 143 -8.31 -7.78 37.76
C ASP A 143 -9.79 -8.04 37.39
N ASP A 144 -10.66 -7.08 37.68
CA ASP A 144 -12.12 -7.11 37.41
C ASP A 144 -12.50 -6.35 36.13
N ALA A 145 -11.53 -5.90 35.34
CA ALA A 145 -11.80 -5.11 34.15
C ALA A 145 -12.62 -5.89 33.12
N ALA A 146 -13.67 -5.24 32.62
CA ALA A 146 -14.49 -5.80 31.56
C ALA A 146 -13.66 -6.07 30.30
N LYS A 147 -13.97 -7.18 29.63
CA LYS A 147 -13.37 -7.55 28.33
C LYS A 147 -14.42 -7.47 27.24
N PRO A 148 -14.08 -6.97 26.06
CA PRO A 148 -15.02 -6.93 24.95
C PRO A 148 -15.27 -8.34 24.39
N VAL A 149 -16.42 -8.52 23.75
CA VAL A 149 -16.76 -9.68 22.95
C VAL A 149 -16.75 -9.32 21.46
N ALA A 150 -16.83 -10.29 20.56
CA ALA A 150 -16.77 -10.05 19.13
C ALA A 150 -17.82 -9.04 18.60
N ALA A 151 -18.99 -8.95 19.24
CA ALA A 151 -20.06 -8.02 18.90
C ALA A 151 -19.88 -6.61 19.50
N SER A 152 -18.92 -6.41 20.39
CA SER A 152 -18.69 -5.12 21.06
C SER A 152 -18.12 -4.08 20.10
N GLN A 153 -18.39 -2.81 20.38
CA GLN A 153 -17.62 -1.70 19.90
C GLN A 153 -16.65 -1.23 20.99
N VAL A 154 -15.44 -0.87 20.57
CA VAL A 154 -14.38 -0.44 21.49
C VAL A 154 -13.79 0.89 21.05
N LYS A 155 -13.34 1.68 22.02
CA LYS A 155 -12.55 2.89 21.80
C LYS A 155 -11.12 2.61 22.20
N VAL A 156 -10.19 2.88 21.32
CA VAL A 156 -8.78 2.54 21.51
C VAL A 156 -7.87 3.68 21.07
N HIS A 157 -6.72 3.80 21.73
CA HIS A 157 -5.54 4.39 21.13
C HIS A 157 -4.70 3.30 20.48
N TYR A 158 -4.12 3.59 19.30
CA TYR A 158 -3.22 2.66 18.65
C TYR A 158 -2.14 3.36 17.84
N LYS A 159 -1.05 2.63 17.64
CA LYS A 159 0.02 2.95 16.69
C LYS A 159 0.44 1.66 16.00
N GLY A 160 0.33 1.62 14.67
CA GLY A 160 0.76 0.50 13.83
C GLY A 160 2.08 0.79 13.14
N THR A 161 3.01 -0.15 13.26
CA THR A 161 4.32 -0.12 12.61
C THR A 161 4.63 -1.43 11.91
N LEU A 162 5.51 -1.38 10.93
CA LEU A 162 6.18 -2.56 10.41
C LEU A 162 7.31 -2.99 11.35
N THR A 163 7.90 -4.15 11.09
CA THR A 163 9.01 -4.69 11.92
C THR A 163 10.29 -3.86 11.88
N ASP A 164 10.44 -2.99 10.89
CA ASP A 164 11.54 -2.02 10.76
C ASP A 164 11.26 -0.68 11.47
N GLY A 165 10.08 -0.55 12.11
CA GLY A 165 9.66 0.65 12.81
C GLY A 165 8.92 1.67 11.95
N THR A 166 8.75 1.43 10.64
CA THR A 166 7.97 2.31 9.75
C THR A 166 6.53 2.39 10.23
N VAL A 167 6.07 3.58 10.57
CA VAL A 167 4.67 3.83 11.00
C VAL A 167 3.79 3.86 9.76
N PHE A 168 2.79 2.98 9.69
CA PHE A 168 1.82 2.99 8.59
C PHE A 168 0.47 3.57 9.00
N ASP A 169 0.12 3.54 10.30
CA ASP A 169 -1.11 4.15 10.81
C ASP A 169 -1.02 4.42 12.32
N ALA A 170 -1.74 5.45 12.79
CA ALA A 170 -1.85 5.75 14.20
C ALA A 170 -3.13 6.57 14.48
N SER A 171 -3.79 6.30 15.60
CA SER A 171 -4.99 7.05 16.03
C SER A 171 -4.74 8.56 16.18
N ALA A 172 -3.51 8.94 16.50
CA ALA A 172 -3.12 10.36 16.60
C ALA A 172 -3.26 11.10 15.25
N ASN A 173 -3.06 10.40 14.11
CA ASN A 173 -3.20 10.98 12.78
C ASN A 173 -4.67 11.29 12.41
N HIS A 174 -5.62 10.71 13.17
CA HIS A 174 -7.06 10.84 12.95
C HIS A 174 -7.77 11.67 14.06
N GLY A 175 -6.99 12.46 14.78
CA GLY A 175 -7.53 13.37 15.80
C GLY A 175 -7.75 12.76 17.19
N GLY A 176 -7.23 11.56 17.44
CA GLY A 176 -7.31 10.92 18.76
C GLY A 176 -7.84 9.49 18.73
N PRO A 177 -8.43 9.00 19.86
CA PRO A 177 -8.89 7.62 19.97
C PRO A 177 -9.90 7.27 18.88
N ALA A 178 -9.75 6.09 18.30
CA ALA A 178 -10.65 5.58 17.26
C ALA A 178 -11.64 4.55 17.83
N THR A 179 -12.81 4.46 17.21
CA THR A 179 -13.86 3.48 17.56
C THR A 179 -13.91 2.39 16.49
N PHE A 180 -13.88 1.13 16.93
CA PHE A 180 -13.94 -0.05 16.06
C PHE A 180 -14.92 -1.10 16.58
N GLY A 181 -15.59 -1.79 15.68
CA GLY A 181 -16.26 -3.06 15.99
C GLY A 181 -15.20 -4.16 16.13
N VAL A 182 -15.21 -4.89 17.26
CA VAL A 182 -14.21 -5.94 17.54
C VAL A 182 -14.17 -7.03 16.45
N GLY A 183 -15.32 -7.39 15.89
CA GLY A 183 -15.40 -8.36 14.80
C GLY A 183 -15.18 -7.77 13.38
N GLN A 184 -14.87 -6.48 13.26
CA GLN A 184 -14.74 -5.78 11.97
C GLN A 184 -13.30 -5.35 11.65
N VAL A 185 -12.36 -5.75 12.49
CA VAL A 185 -10.92 -5.48 12.33
C VAL A 185 -10.18 -6.75 11.90
N ILE A 186 -8.88 -6.65 11.67
CA ILE A 186 -8.05 -7.82 11.33
C ILE A 186 -8.11 -8.88 12.45
N LYS A 187 -7.96 -10.16 12.08
CA LYS A 187 -8.13 -11.30 13.01
C LYS A 187 -7.29 -11.17 14.28
N GLY A 188 -6.04 -10.73 14.13
CA GLY A 188 -5.15 -10.53 15.28
C GLY A 188 -5.67 -9.51 16.28
N TRP A 189 -6.31 -8.43 15.81
CA TRP A 189 -6.97 -7.45 16.68
C TRP A 189 -8.23 -8.01 17.32
N THR A 190 -9.08 -8.70 16.54
CA THR A 190 -10.28 -9.35 17.07
C THR A 190 -9.93 -10.29 18.23
N GLU A 191 -8.85 -11.06 18.09
CA GLU A 191 -8.39 -11.96 19.15
C GLU A 191 -7.81 -11.20 20.34
N ALA A 192 -6.88 -10.27 20.08
CA ALA A 192 -6.22 -9.52 21.15
C ALA A 192 -7.21 -8.72 22.00
N LEU A 193 -8.13 -8.00 21.36
CA LEU A 193 -9.11 -7.16 22.08
C LEU A 193 -9.99 -7.96 23.04
N GLN A 194 -10.38 -9.19 22.67
CA GLN A 194 -11.16 -10.07 23.54
C GLN A 194 -10.36 -10.62 24.72
N LEU A 195 -9.04 -10.60 24.64
CA LEU A 195 -8.16 -10.97 25.76
C LEU A 195 -7.83 -9.79 26.67
N MET A 196 -7.87 -8.56 26.13
CA MET A 196 -7.57 -7.33 26.85
C MET A 196 -8.74 -6.91 27.77
N GLY A 197 -8.43 -6.44 28.98
CA GLY A 197 -9.38 -5.71 29.81
C GLY A 197 -9.33 -4.22 29.53
N VAL A 198 -10.41 -3.50 29.84
CA VAL A 198 -10.43 -2.02 29.75
C VAL A 198 -9.31 -1.42 30.61
N GLY A 199 -8.58 -0.47 30.07
CA GLY A 199 -7.40 0.17 30.67
C GLY A 199 -6.09 -0.57 30.38
N ALA A 200 -6.11 -1.74 29.72
CA ALA A 200 -4.90 -2.43 29.30
C ALA A 200 -4.24 -1.76 28.13
N LYS A 201 -2.89 -1.82 28.09
CA LYS A 201 -2.08 -1.43 26.97
C LYS A 201 -1.15 -2.58 26.59
N TRP A 202 -1.27 -3.03 25.36
CA TRP A 202 -0.49 -4.16 24.85
C TRP A 202 0.30 -3.77 23.61
N GLU A 203 1.41 -4.44 23.42
CA GLU A 203 2.12 -4.49 22.15
C GLU A 203 1.80 -5.83 21.48
N LEU A 204 1.23 -5.76 20.28
CA LEU A 204 0.80 -6.92 19.50
C LEU A 204 1.77 -7.12 18.36
N TYR A 205 2.13 -8.37 18.10
CA TYR A 205 2.95 -8.78 16.95
C TYR A 205 2.10 -9.77 16.15
N ILE A 206 1.52 -9.29 15.07
CA ILE A 206 0.47 -9.98 14.33
C ILE A 206 1.09 -10.60 13.08
N PRO A 207 1.14 -11.95 12.98
CA PRO A 207 1.54 -12.61 11.75
C PRO A 207 0.65 -12.19 10.58
N SER A 208 1.20 -12.22 9.38
CA SER A 208 0.49 -11.78 8.16
C SER A 208 -0.85 -12.48 7.95
N GLU A 209 -0.96 -13.74 8.32
CA GLU A 209 -2.17 -14.57 8.19
C GLU A 209 -3.31 -14.12 9.10
N LEU A 210 -2.98 -13.43 10.18
CA LEU A 210 -3.92 -12.79 11.10
C LEU A 210 -4.13 -11.29 10.80
N ALA A 211 -3.48 -10.78 9.75
CA ALA A 211 -3.56 -9.40 9.28
C ALA A 211 -4.10 -9.34 7.83
N TYR A 212 -3.30 -8.85 6.89
CA TYR A 212 -3.72 -8.63 5.49
C TYR A 212 -3.19 -9.68 4.50
N GLY A 213 -2.26 -10.56 4.93
CA GLY A 213 -1.68 -11.59 4.06
C GLY A 213 -1.03 -10.99 2.80
N GLU A 214 -1.23 -11.67 1.67
CA GLU A 214 -0.71 -11.23 0.37
C GLU A 214 -1.42 -10.00 -0.21
N GLN A 215 -2.65 -9.74 0.23
CA GLN A 215 -3.51 -8.67 -0.30
C GLN A 215 -3.47 -7.40 0.57
N ALA A 216 -2.33 -7.11 1.16
CA ALA A 216 -2.15 -5.92 1.98
C ALA A 216 -2.19 -4.62 1.15
N PRO A 217 -2.62 -3.50 1.74
CA PRO A 217 -2.52 -2.19 1.10
C PRO A 217 -1.07 -1.87 0.68
N PRO A 218 -0.86 -1.08 -0.39
CA PRO A 218 0.49 -0.72 -0.86
C PRO A 218 1.40 -0.10 0.20
N SER A 219 0.83 0.65 1.15
CA SER A 219 1.57 1.27 2.26
C SER A 219 2.14 0.26 3.26
N ILE A 220 1.63 -0.97 3.28
CA ILE A 220 2.08 -2.06 4.14
C ILE A 220 2.90 -3.06 3.33
N GLY A 221 2.40 -3.43 2.15
CA GLY A 221 2.98 -4.47 1.31
C GLY A 221 2.61 -5.90 1.75
N PRO A 222 2.85 -6.90 0.86
CA PRO A 222 2.41 -8.27 1.08
C PRO A 222 3.15 -8.95 2.23
N ASN A 223 2.43 -9.80 2.92
CA ASN A 223 2.95 -10.72 3.95
C ASN A 223 3.76 -10.04 5.06
N GLN A 224 3.40 -8.82 5.47
CA GLN A 224 4.07 -8.14 6.58
C GLN A 224 3.56 -8.62 7.93
N ILE A 225 4.48 -8.79 8.88
CA ILE A 225 4.14 -8.79 10.30
C ILE A 225 3.79 -7.35 10.68
N LEU A 226 2.69 -7.18 11.40
CA LEU A 226 2.29 -5.88 11.91
C LEU A 226 2.56 -5.81 13.41
N VAL A 227 3.18 -4.73 13.83
CA VAL A 227 3.40 -4.43 15.24
C VAL A 227 2.46 -3.31 15.64
N PHE A 228 1.62 -3.54 16.63
CA PHE A 228 0.70 -2.53 17.13
C PHE A 228 0.89 -2.31 18.63
N GLU A 229 1.02 -1.08 19.01
CA GLU A 229 0.73 -0.66 20.38
C GLU A 229 -0.76 -0.32 20.45
N VAL A 230 -1.53 -0.98 21.32
CA VAL A 230 -2.98 -0.79 21.47
C VAL A 230 -3.31 -0.56 22.94
N GLU A 231 -4.06 0.49 23.21
CA GLU A 231 -4.61 0.81 24.53
C GLU A 231 -6.13 0.76 24.44
N LEU A 232 -6.76 -0.16 25.19
CA LEU A 232 -8.19 -0.32 25.24
C LEU A 232 -8.78 0.64 26.27
N LEU A 233 -9.42 1.70 25.80
CA LEU A 233 -9.94 2.77 26.66
C LEU A 233 -11.33 2.45 27.20
N GLU A 234 -12.22 1.94 26.32
CA GLU A 234 -13.64 1.81 26.64
C GLU A 234 -14.31 0.75 25.78
N ILE A 235 -15.31 0.06 26.33
CA ILE A 235 -16.28 -0.76 25.61
C ILE A 235 -17.55 0.06 25.47
N LEU A 236 -17.93 0.38 24.23
CA LEU A 236 -19.14 1.14 23.93
C LEU A 236 -20.36 0.22 23.97
N LYS A 237 -21.49 0.76 24.44
CA LYS A 237 -22.77 0.05 24.54
C LYS A 237 -23.51 0.10 23.19
#